data_41ab7387a3995614429cc56bdc00e390
#
_entry.id   41ab7387a3995614429cc56bdc00e390
#
_cell.length_a   1.000
_cell.length_b   1.000
_cell.length_c   1.000
_cell.angle_alpha   90.00
_cell.angle_beta   90.00
_cell.angle_gamma   90.00
#
_symmetry.space_group_name_H-M   'P 1'
#
loop_
_entity.id
_entity.type
_entity.pdbx_description
1 polymer ?
#
loop_
_entity_poly.entity_id
_entity_poly.type
_entity_poly.pdbx_seq_one_letter_code
_entity_poly.pdbx_strand_id
1 'polypeptide(L)'
;MLPTNPYGFGIPGGNRGPVILDFATSTGAGGWVYAAKSAGGSVPEGIIVDKNGKPTRNPDDYLTGGGLLPAAGPKGYGLALIAELVGDAMLGPVKVELNWLVLIVDITRYRQPDEFPPCAEAILAELRACPPALGFDQVEIPGERERATEQQRRLEGIPIPSRTWLEIQQLTETLDLP
;
A
#
# COMPACT_ATOMS: atom_id res chain seq x y z
N MET A 1 3.90 16.72 -9.91
CA MET A 1 2.76 15.93 -9.36
C MET A 1 3.30 15.11 -8.20
N LEU A 2 2.61 15.06 -7.06
CA LEU A 2 3.07 14.28 -5.91
C LEU A 2 3.00 12.77 -6.24
N PRO A 3 4.06 12.00 -5.97
CA PRO A 3 4.03 10.54 -6.10
C PRO A 3 3.18 9.87 -5.00
N THR A 4 3.23 8.56 -4.90
CA THR A 4 2.42 7.80 -3.94
C THR A 4 2.82 7.98 -2.48
N ASN A 5 4.05 8.42 -2.22
CA ASN A 5 4.60 8.79 -0.90
C ASN A 5 4.08 7.91 0.25
N PRO A 6 4.46 6.62 0.30
CA PRO A 6 3.88 5.67 1.22
C PRO A 6 4.34 5.90 2.67
N TYR A 7 3.45 5.56 3.59
CA TYR A 7 3.74 5.46 5.02
C TYR A 7 3.57 4.01 5.48
N GLY A 8 4.51 3.53 6.29
CA GLY A 8 4.45 2.22 6.93
C GLY A 8 4.56 2.33 8.45
N PHE A 9 3.71 1.60 9.16
CA PHE A 9 3.75 1.49 10.62
C PHE A 9 3.74 0.02 11.01
N GLY A 10 4.70 -0.40 11.83
CA GLY A 10 4.74 -1.73 12.41
C GLY A 10 4.72 -1.62 13.93
N ILE A 11 3.73 -2.25 14.57
CA ILE A 11 3.58 -2.26 16.03
C ILE A 11 3.46 -3.71 16.48
N PRO A 12 4.17 -4.14 17.53
CA PRO A 12 3.92 -5.46 18.11
C PRO A 12 2.43 -5.59 18.44
N GLY A 13 1.82 -6.70 18.03
CA GLY A 13 0.39 -6.96 18.23
C GLY A 13 0.14 -7.95 19.38
N GLY A 14 -1.08 -8.46 19.39
CA GLY A 14 -1.49 -9.52 20.30
C GLY A 14 -1.26 -10.93 19.71
N ASN A 15 -2.21 -11.82 19.95
CA ASN A 15 -2.13 -13.25 19.64
C ASN A 15 -2.03 -13.58 18.15
N ARG A 16 -2.43 -12.66 17.26
CA ARG A 16 -2.43 -12.85 15.80
C ARG A 16 -1.25 -12.20 15.09
N GLY A 17 -0.21 -11.80 15.83
CA GLY A 17 1.00 -11.19 15.29
C GLY A 17 0.95 -9.65 15.21
N PRO A 18 1.95 -9.01 14.60
CA PRO A 18 2.07 -7.56 14.59
C PRO A 18 0.94 -6.88 13.80
N VAL A 19 0.58 -5.67 14.21
CA VAL A 19 -0.24 -4.76 13.43
C VAL A 19 0.66 -4.06 12.43
N ILE A 20 0.35 -4.19 11.14
CA ILE A 20 1.13 -3.57 10.05
C ILE A 20 0.18 -2.74 9.21
N LEU A 21 0.38 -1.43 9.24
CA LEU A 21 -0.32 -0.49 8.38
C LEU A 21 0.66 0.02 7.34
N ASP A 22 0.40 -0.28 6.07
CA ASP A 22 1.17 0.18 4.92
C ASP A 22 0.20 0.75 3.88
N PHE A 23 0.38 2.03 3.53
CA PHE A 23 -0.53 2.69 2.61
C PHE A 23 0.14 3.79 1.79
N ALA A 24 -0.28 3.92 0.54
CA ALA A 24 0.01 5.08 -0.28
C ALA A 24 -0.83 6.28 0.17
N THR A 25 -0.29 7.49 0.05
CA THR A 25 -1.06 8.72 0.30
C THR A 25 -2.05 9.05 -0.82
N SER A 26 -2.02 8.30 -1.91
CA SER A 26 -2.99 8.31 -3.00
C SER A 26 -4.13 7.33 -2.78
N THR A 27 -5.27 7.54 -3.47
CA THR A 27 -6.46 6.68 -3.40
C THR A 27 -6.20 5.25 -3.88
N GLY A 28 -5.21 5.07 -4.76
CA GLY A 28 -4.79 3.77 -5.27
C GLY A 28 -3.29 3.72 -5.51
N ALA A 29 -2.75 2.52 -5.64
CA ALA A 29 -1.36 2.33 -6.00
C ALA A 29 -1.12 2.51 -7.50
N GLY A 30 0.02 3.08 -7.89
CA GLY A 30 0.42 3.16 -9.30
C GLY A 30 0.44 1.78 -9.98
N GLY A 31 0.83 0.74 -9.25
CA GLY A 31 0.80 -0.65 -9.73
C GLY A 31 -0.57 -1.12 -10.19
N TRP A 32 -1.66 -0.64 -9.59
CA TRP A 32 -3.02 -0.96 -10.05
C TRP A 32 -3.31 -0.39 -11.43
N VAL A 33 -2.79 0.81 -11.73
CA VAL A 33 -2.96 1.45 -13.05
C VAL A 33 -2.22 0.66 -14.11
N TYR A 34 -0.98 0.24 -13.83
CA TYR A 34 -0.20 -0.60 -14.74
C TYR A 34 -0.85 -1.97 -14.93
N ALA A 35 -1.34 -2.61 -13.87
CA ALA A 35 -2.04 -3.88 -13.93
C ALA A 35 -3.33 -3.79 -14.76
N ALA A 36 -4.12 -2.73 -14.57
CA ALA A 36 -5.33 -2.49 -15.36
C ALA A 36 -4.99 -2.32 -16.85
N LYS A 37 -3.94 -1.56 -17.17
CA LYS A 37 -3.46 -1.41 -18.54
C LYS A 37 -3.03 -2.76 -19.15
N SER A 38 -2.20 -3.52 -18.44
CA SER A 38 -1.72 -4.83 -18.90
C SER A 38 -2.88 -5.80 -19.13
N ALA A 39 -3.93 -5.74 -18.33
CA ALA A 39 -5.12 -6.54 -18.50
C ALA A 39 -6.09 -6.03 -19.60
N GLY A 40 -5.79 -4.88 -20.25
CA GLY A 40 -6.70 -4.23 -21.20
C GLY A 40 -7.98 -3.70 -20.56
N GLY A 41 -7.94 -3.43 -19.26
CA GLY A 41 -9.07 -2.99 -18.45
C GLY A 41 -9.03 -1.50 -18.08
N SER A 42 -9.84 -1.14 -17.10
CA SER A 42 -9.90 0.22 -16.54
C SER A 42 -9.71 0.18 -15.02
N VAL A 43 -9.26 1.30 -14.45
CA VAL A 43 -9.23 1.45 -12.99
C VAL A 43 -10.63 1.80 -12.44
N PRO A 44 -10.86 1.56 -11.14
CA PRO A 44 -12.08 2.04 -10.48
C PRO A 44 -12.23 3.56 -10.60
N GLU A 45 -13.46 4.04 -10.47
CA GLU A 45 -13.75 5.47 -10.43
C GLU A 45 -13.13 6.14 -9.19
N GLY A 46 -12.72 7.41 -9.33
CA GLY A 46 -12.18 8.19 -8.23
C GLY A 46 -10.71 7.90 -7.89
N ILE A 47 -9.97 7.19 -8.73
CA ILE A 47 -8.55 6.88 -8.51
C ILE A 47 -7.63 7.83 -9.27
N ILE A 48 -7.93 8.12 -10.54
CA ILE A 48 -7.07 8.92 -11.42
C ILE A 48 -7.79 10.08 -12.09
N VAL A 49 -7.00 11.06 -12.50
CA VAL A 49 -7.41 12.15 -13.39
C VAL A 49 -6.51 12.17 -14.63
N ASP A 50 -7.01 12.73 -15.72
CA ASP A 50 -6.23 13.02 -16.93
C ASP A 50 -5.29 14.24 -16.71
N LYS A 51 -4.51 14.59 -17.73
CA LYS A 51 -3.59 15.74 -17.71
C LYS A 51 -4.26 17.11 -17.50
N ASN A 52 -5.59 17.19 -17.67
CA ASN A 52 -6.39 18.40 -17.45
C ASN A 52 -7.10 18.39 -16.10
N GLY A 53 -6.85 17.39 -15.24
CA GLY A 53 -7.49 17.23 -13.93
C GLY A 53 -8.90 16.64 -13.99
N LYS A 54 -9.36 16.16 -15.14
CA LYS A 54 -10.69 15.56 -15.29
C LYS A 54 -10.64 14.10 -14.83
N PRO A 55 -11.59 13.64 -13.98
CA PRO A 55 -11.69 12.25 -13.58
C PRO A 55 -11.78 11.31 -14.79
N THR A 56 -11.02 10.23 -14.75
CA THR A 56 -10.99 9.21 -15.81
C THR A 56 -10.81 7.82 -15.19
N ARG A 57 -11.10 6.79 -15.98
CA ARG A 57 -10.85 5.38 -15.64
C ARG A 57 -9.86 4.73 -16.61
N ASN A 58 -9.43 5.46 -17.62
CA ASN A 58 -8.49 4.96 -18.63
C ASN A 58 -7.06 5.02 -18.10
N PRO A 59 -6.34 3.87 -17.93
CA PRO A 59 -4.96 3.87 -17.47
C PRO A 59 -3.99 4.72 -18.31
N ASP A 60 -4.25 4.85 -19.61
CA ASP A 60 -3.39 5.62 -20.49
C ASP A 60 -3.38 7.12 -20.16
N ASP A 61 -4.47 7.66 -19.66
CA ASP A 61 -4.55 9.07 -19.25
C ASP A 61 -3.57 9.36 -18.08
N TYR A 62 -3.43 8.44 -17.14
CA TYR A 62 -2.43 8.53 -16.06
C TYR A 62 -1.01 8.53 -16.63
N LEU A 63 -0.72 7.64 -17.57
CA LEU A 63 0.62 7.47 -18.16
C LEU A 63 1.02 8.60 -19.10
N THR A 64 0.07 9.42 -19.55
CA THR A 64 0.28 10.54 -20.48
C THR A 64 0.16 11.91 -19.80
N GLY A 65 0.44 11.98 -18.50
CA GLY A 65 0.51 13.21 -17.73
C GLY A 65 -0.66 13.44 -16.78
N GLY A 66 -1.53 12.45 -16.62
CA GLY A 66 -2.53 12.41 -15.57
C GLY A 66 -1.95 12.11 -14.19
N GLY A 67 -2.79 11.91 -13.17
CA GLY A 67 -2.34 11.68 -11.82
C GLY A 67 -3.28 10.87 -10.95
N LEU A 68 -2.74 10.33 -9.87
CA LEU A 68 -3.52 9.71 -8.80
C LEU A 68 -4.17 10.78 -7.92
N LEU A 69 -5.41 10.54 -7.53
CA LEU A 69 -6.09 11.38 -6.54
C LEU A 69 -5.58 11.06 -5.13
N PRO A 70 -5.50 12.04 -4.22
CA PRO A 70 -5.08 11.81 -2.85
C PRO A 70 -6.16 11.06 -2.05
N ALA A 71 -5.74 10.12 -1.23
CA ALA A 71 -6.61 9.38 -0.31
C ALA A 71 -7.30 10.33 0.66
N ALA A 72 -8.63 10.20 0.83
CA ALA A 72 -9.44 11.08 1.66
C ALA A 72 -9.19 12.59 1.40
N GLY A 73 -8.92 12.97 0.14
CA GLY A 73 -8.76 14.36 -0.27
C GLY A 73 -7.63 15.10 0.44
N PRO A 74 -7.94 16.16 1.22
CA PRO A 74 -6.92 17.00 1.87
C PRO A 74 -5.99 16.25 2.83
N LYS A 75 -6.45 15.14 3.41
CA LYS A 75 -5.65 14.34 4.35
C LYS A 75 -4.49 13.64 3.64
N GLY A 76 -4.78 12.92 2.56
CA GLY A 76 -3.74 12.27 1.76
C GLY A 76 -2.83 13.27 1.07
N TYR A 77 -3.38 14.39 0.59
CA TYR A 77 -2.56 15.48 0.04
C TYR A 77 -1.57 16.02 1.07
N GLY A 78 -2.04 16.30 2.29
CA GLY A 78 -1.18 16.80 3.37
C GLY A 78 -0.08 15.80 3.74
N LEU A 79 -0.41 14.52 3.87
CA LEU A 79 0.58 13.47 4.12
C LEU A 79 1.60 13.36 2.99
N ALA A 80 1.17 13.40 1.73
CA ALA A 80 2.07 13.39 0.58
C ALA A 80 3.04 14.57 0.58
N LEU A 81 2.53 15.77 0.86
CA LEU A 81 3.35 16.98 0.95
C LEU A 81 4.40 16.88 2.07
N ILE A 82 4.02 16.37 3.26
CA ILE A 82 4.98 16.16 4.35
C ILE A 82 6.07 15.15 3.94
N ALA A 83 5.71 14.06 3.26
CA ALA A 83 6.70 13.10 2.79
C ALA A 83 7.69 13.71 1.80
N GLU A 84 7.23 14.55 0.87
CA GLU A 84 8.12 15.30 -0.04
C GLU A 84 9.06 16.26 0.71
N LEU A 85 8.52 17.03 1.65
CA LEU A 85 9.34 17.96 2.44
C LEU A 85 10.39 17.22 3.28
N VAL A 86 10.03 16.08 3.84
CA VAL A 86 10.99 15.22 4.57
C VAL A 86 11.99 14.59 3.60
N GLY A 87 11.53 14.04 2.49
CA GLY A 87 12.37 13.39 1.50
C GLY A 87 13.36 14.36 0.86
N ASP A 88 12.86 15.37 0.18
CA ASP A 88 13.68 16.22 -0.65
C ASP A 88 14.28 17.43 0.11
N ALA A 89 13.47 18.14 0.91
CA ALA A 89 13.93 19.36 1.54
C ALA A 89 14.77 19.10 2.81
N MET A 90 14.38 18.12 3.64
CA MET A 90 15.07 17.84 4.90
C MET A 90 16.26 16.88 4.70
N LEU A 91 16.06 15.76 3.99
CA LEU A 91 17.13 14.76 3.78
C LEU A 91 18.04 15.10 2.60
N GLY A 92 17.61 16.01 1.73
CA GLY A 92 18.37 16.49 0.58
C GLY A 92 18.24 15.60 -0.67
N PRO A 93 18.96 15.96 -1.76
CA PRO A 93 18.80 15.30 -3.03
C PRO A 93 19.23 13.83 -2.98
N VAL A 94 18.41 12.97 -3.56
CA VAL A 94 18.66 11.53 -3.67
C VAL A 94 19.85 11.23 -4.57
N LYS A 95 20.66 10.28 -4.16
CA LYS A 95 21.71 9.69 -5.01
C LYS A 95 21.21 8.47 -5.78
N VAL A 96 20.15 7.84 -5.30
CA VAL A 96 19.46 6.69 -5.88
C VAL A 96 17.97 6.92 -5.63
N GLU A 97 17.13 6.63 -6.49
CA GLU A 97 15.69 6.92 -6.69
C GLU A 97 14.83 7.50 -5.54
N LEU A 98 15.05 7.14 -4.25
CA LEU A 98 14.16 7.54 -3.16
C LEU A 98 14.90 7.74 -1.83
N ASN A 99 14.47 8.73 -1.05
CA ASN A 99 14.84 8.89 0.36
C ASN A 99 13.90 8.10 1.28
N TRP A 100 14.44 7.64 2.41
CA TRP A 100 13.69 6.94 3.44
C TRP A 100 13.95 7.58 4.80
N LEU A 101 12.88 7.80 5.57
CA LEU A 101 12.97 8.10 6.99
C LEU A 101 12.42 6.92 7.78
N VAL A 102 13.25 6.35 8.65
CA VAL A 102 12.84 5.26 9.55
C VAL A 102 12.94 5.75 10.98
N LEU A 103 11.84 5.61 11.73
CA LEU A 103 11.78 5.90 13.16
C LEU A 103 11.54 4.59 13.91
N ILE A 104 12.41 4.28 14.87
CA ILE A 104 12.29 3.11 15.72
C ILE A 104 12.06 3.57 17.16
N VAL A 105 10.98 3.07 17.76
CA VAL A 105 10.64 3.35 19.15
C VAL A 105 10.84 2.09 19.97
N ASP A 106 11.75 2.17 20.96
CA ASP A 106 11.96 1.11 21.93
C ASP A 106 10.79 1.09 22.94
N ILE A 107 9.88 0.15 22.77
CA ILE A 107 8.69 0.02 23.62
C ILE A 107 9.04 -0.34 25.08
N THR A 108 10.22 -0.91 25.33
CA THR A 108 10.66 -1.25 26.69
C THR A 108 10.89 -0.05 27.59
N ARG A 109 11.01 1.14 26.99
CA ARG A 109 11.08 2.42 27.71
C ARG A 109 9.74 2.85 28.34
N TYR A 110 8.63 2.25 27.89
CA TYR A 110 7.28 2.63 28.31
C TYR A 110 6.58 1.51 29.07
N ARG A 111 6.86 0.24 28.71
CA ARG A 111 6.20 -0.92 29.27
C ARG A 111 7.10 -2.16 29.18
N GLN A 112 6.95 -3.09 30.14
CA GLN A 112 7.68 -4.35 30.06
C GLN A 112 7.25 -5.16 28.83
N PRO A 113 8.17 -5.91 28.21
CA PRO A 113 7.88 -6.64 26.96
C PRO A 113 6.75 -7.67 27.07
N ASP A 114 6.54 -8.26 28.23
CA ASP A 114 5.49 -9.24 28.53
C ASP A 114 4.12 -8.61 28.81
N GLU A 115 4.09 -7.34 29.19
CA GLU A 115 2.85 -6.61 29.45
C GLU A 115 2.21 -6.05 28.18
N PHE A 116 2.99 -5.76 27.13
CA PHE A 116 2.48 -5.15 25.91
C PHE A 116 1.52 -6.07 25.15
N PRO A 117 1.84 -7.35 24.85
CA PRO A 117 0.97 -8.21 24.05
C PRO A 117 -0.44 -8.41 24.62
N PRO A 118 -0.64 -8.66 25.92
CA PRO A 118 -2.00 -8.79 26.47
C PRO A 118 -2.78 -7.47 26.40
N CYS A 119 -2.15 -6.33 26.60
CA CYS A 119 -2.81 -5.03 26.45
C CYS A 119 -3.19 -4.74 25.00
N ALA A 120 -2.30 -5.05 24.05
CA ALA A 120 -2.59 -4.92 22.63
C ALA A 120 -3.76 -5.84 22.23
N GLU A 121 -3.72 -7.13 22.67
CA GLU A 121 -4.79 -8.08 22.36
C GLU A 121 -6.15 -7.65 22.92
N ALA A 122 -6.21 -7.06 24.10
CA ALA A 122 -7.47 -6.57 24.67
C ALA A 122 -8.12 -5.53 23.74
N ILE A 123 -7.34 -4.56 23.23
CA ILE A 123 -7.81 -3.55 22.27
C ILE A 123 -8.23 -4.19 20.94
N LEU A 124 -7.38 -5.06 20.41
CA LEU A 124 -7.61 -5.67 19.11
C LEU A 124 -8.80 -6.64 19.11
N ALA A 125 -9.01 -7.36 20.23
CA ALA A 125 -10.18 -8.22 20.40
C ALA A 125 -11.48 -7.43 20.49
N GLU A 126 -11.48 -6.30 21.20
CA GLU A 126 -12.63 -5.39 21.26
C GLU A 126 -12.99 -4.85 19.86
N LEU A 127 -12.01 -4.41 19.10
CA LEU A 127 -12.22 -3.93 17.73
C LEU A 127 -12.77 -5.01 16.81
N ARG A 128 -12.25 -6.24 16.87
CA ARG A 128 -12.76 -7.38 16.08
C ARG A 128 -14.20 -7.78 16.46
N ALA A 129 -14.59 -7.53 17.69
CA ALA A 129 -15.94 -7.80 18.17
C ALA A 129 -16.96 -6.73 17.74
N CYS A 130 -16.52 -5.59 17.22
CA CYS A 130 -17.43 -4.56 16.70
C CYS A 130 -18.21 -5.08 15.47
N PRO A 131 -19.49 -4.70 15.34
CA PRO A 131 -20.24 -4.98 14.11
C PRO A 131 -19.54 -4.34 12.90
N PRO A 132 -19.36 -5.10 11.81
CA PRO A 132 -18.78 -4.53 10.60
C PRO A 132 -19.76 -3.54 9.93
N ALA A 133 -19.23 -2.61 9.15
CA ALA A 133 -20.05 -1.73 8.32
C ALA A 133 -20.78 -2.53 7.22
N LEU A 134 -21.86 -1.96 6.71
CA LEU A 134 -22.64 -2.57 5.62
C LEU A 134 -21.71 -2.86 4.40
N GLY A 135 -21.76 -4.10 3.93
CA GLY A 135 -20.92 -4.58 2.81
C GLY A 135 -19.59 -5.20 3.23
N PHE A 136 -19.35 -5.34 4.53
CA PHE A 136 -18.17 -6.05 5.07
C PHE A 136 -18.61 -7.22 5.96
N ASP A 137 -17.86 -8.32 5.90
CA ASP A 137 -18.16 -9.53 6.68
C ASP A 137 -17.61 -9.45 8.10
N GLN A 138 -16.52 -8.71 8.31
CA GLN A 138 -15.84 -8.59 9.60
C GLN A 138 -15.05 -7.28 9.69
N VAL A 139 -14.66 -6.91 10.91
CA VAL A 139 -13.67 -5.87 11.18
C VAL A 139 -12.28 -6.52 11.09
N GLU A 140 -11.44 -6.03 10.20
CA GLU A 140 -10.07 -6.51 10.00
C GLU A 140 -9.07 -5.56 10.66
N ILE A 141 -8.04 -6.12 11.27
CA ILE A 141 -6.90 -5.36 11.78
C ILE A 141 -5.84 -5.27 10.69
N PRO A 142 -5.22 -4.11 10.46
CA PRO A 142 -4.17 -3.94 9.46
C PRO A 142 -3.07 -5.01 9.57
N GLY A 143 -2.77 -5.67 8.45
CA GLY A 143 -1.82 -6.79 8.36
C GLY A 143 -2.46 -8.18 8.47
N GLU A 144 -3.70 -8.33 8.92
CA GLU A 144 -4.36 -9.65 8.99
C GLU A 144 -4.72 -10.19 7.61
N ARG A 145 -5.26 -9.36 6.74
CA ARG A 145 -5.60 -9.73 5.36
C ARG A 145 -4.37 -10.14 4.57
N GLU A 146 -3.30 -9.38 4.70
CA GLU A 146 -2.03 -9.65 4.02
C GLU A 146 -1.46 -11.00 4.44
N ARG A 147 -1.47 -11.31 5.75
CA ARG A 147 -1.03 -12.63 6.28
C ARG A 147 -1.91 -13.77 5.79
N ALA A 148 -3.23 -13.59 5.78
CA ALA A 148 -4.15 -14.61 5.26
C ALA A 148 -3.92 -14.85 3.76
N THR A 149 -3.74 -13.79 2.97
CA THR A 149 -3.42 -13.86 1.54
C THR A 149 -2.08 -14.55 1.30
N GLU A 150 -1.06 -14.25 2.10
CA GLU A 150 0.25 -14.91 2.01
C GLU A 150 0.12 -16.41 2.26
N GLN A 151 -0.57 -16.80 3.32
CA GLN A 151 -0.80 -18.22 3.64
C GLN A 151 -1.52 -18.95 2.51
N GLN A 152 -2.58 -18.35 1.97
CA GLN A 152 -3.31 -18.92 0.84
C GLN A 152 -2.40 -19.10 -0.38
N ARG A 153 -1.66 -18.05 -0.76
CA ARG A 153 -0.77 -18.11 -1.93
C ARG A 153 0.41 -19.05 -1.77
N ARG A 154 0.86 -19.30 -0.56
CA ARG A 154 1.86 -20.34 -0.30
C ARG A 154 1.32 -21.76 -0.55
N LEU A 155 0.03 -21.98 -0.38
CA LEU A 155 -0.62 -23.28 -0.62
C LEU A 155 -1.09 -23.44 -2.07
N GLU A 156 -1.67 -22.40 -2.65
CA GLU A 156 -2.36 -22.46 -3.94
C GLU A 156 -1.53 -21.91 -5.12
N GLY A 157 -0.43 -21.22 -4.82
CA GLY A 157 0.37 -20.48 -5.81
C GLY A 157 -0.06 -19.03 -5.99
N ILE A 158 0.77 -18.28 -6.68
CA ILE A 158 0.55 -16.84 -6.96
C ILE A 158 -0.16 -16.73 -8.32
N PRO A 159 -1.38 -16.13 -8.38
CA PRO A 159 -2.05 -15.92 -9.65
C PRO A 159 -1.34 -14.82 -10.45
N ILE A 160 -0.80 -15.18 -11.60
CA ILE A 160 -0.18 -14.24 -12.53
C ILE A 160 -1.10 -14.07 -13.74
N PRO A 161 -1.49 -12.86 -14.14
CA PRO A 161 -2.26 -12.63 -15.36
C PRO A 161 -1.54 -13.20 -16.59
N SER A 162 -2.26 -13.85 -17.48
CA SER A 162 -1.67 -14.54 -18.64
C SER A 162 -0.80 -13.65 -19.52
N ARG A 163 -1.20 -12.38 -19.70
CA ARG A 163 -0.41 -11.40 -20.46
C ARG A 163 0.91 -11.09 -19.77
N THR A 164 0.90 -10.85 -18.47
CA THR A 164 2.12 -10.60 -17.67
C THR A 164 3.04 -11.81 -17.72
N TRP A 165 2.48 -13.03 -17.67
CA TRP A 165 3.27 -14.26 -17.81
C TRP A 165 3.95 -14.36 -19.18
N LEU A 166 3.24 -14.04 -20.27
CA LEU A 166 3.83 -14.01 -21.62
C LEU A 166 4.94 -12.96 -21.73
N GLU A 167 4.74 -11.78 -21.16
CA GLU A 167 5.78 -10.71 -21.15
C GLU A 167 7.03 -11.15 -20.37
N ILE A 168 6.88 -11.88 -19.25
CA ILE A 168 8.00 -12.46 -18.50
C ILE A 168 8.73 -13.51 -19.35
N GLN A 169 8.01 -14.43 -20.02
CA GLN A 169 8.61 -15.44 -20.88
C GLN A 169 9.41 -14.81 -22.04
N GLN A 170 8.86 -13.80 -22.71
CA GLN A 170 9.56 -13.06 -23.75
C GLN A 170 10.83 -12.38 -23.24
N LEU A 171 10.79 -11.85 -22.02
CA LEU A 171 11.96 -11.22 -21.41
C LEU A 171 13.04 -12.25 -21.08
N THR A 172 12.69 -13.42 -20.55
CA THR A 172 13.66 -14.49 -20.27
C THR A 172 14.32 -15.00 -21.55
N GLU A 173 13.56 -15.16 -22.65
CA GLU A 173 14.11 -15.50 -23.96
C GLU A 173 15.09 -14.43 -24.48
N THR A 174 14.71 -13.15 -24.35
CA THR A 174 15.55 -12.03 -24.80
C THR A 174 16.86 -11.91 -24.03
N LEU A 175 16.85 -12.26 -22.75
CA LEU A 175 18.00 -12.17 -21.85
C LEU A 175 18.80 -13.47 -21.73
N ASP A 176 18.42 -14.50 -22.50
CA ASP A 176 19.02 -15.86 -22.47
C ASP A 176 19.12 -16.40 -21.01
N LEU A 177 18.06 -16.20 -20.23
CA LEU A 177 17.94 -16.67 -18.85
C LEU A 177 17.33 -18.09 -18.82
N PRO A 178 17.79 -18.96 -17.88
CA PRO A 178 17.26 -20.30 -17.71
C PRO A 178 15.79 -20.33 -17.25
#